data_ef34de9c7458d5aa8e9c35236ed25f17
#
_entry.id   ef34de9c7458d5aa8e9c35236ed25f17
#
_cell.length_a   1.000
_cell.length_b   1.000
_cell.length_c   1.000
_cell.angle_alpha   90.00
_cell.angle_beta   90.00
_cell.angle_gamma   90.00
#
_symmetry.space_group_name_H-M   'P 1'
#
loop_
_entity.id
_entity.type
_entity.pdbx_description
1 polymer ?
#
loop_
_entity_poly.entity_id
_entity_poly.type
_entity_poly.pdbx_seq_one_letter_code
_entity_poly.pdbx_strand_id
1 'polypeptide(L)'
;MNSVSKSVVALVAGKLAAQGVIDLDKPVSHYVPALAKSGYAPDSLQTVLDMRDGSDYTEDYPDFTTTFRLQDCAIGWTDADYCPENGPVGLYELLPTVGRDESKLGKFSYRSGSTNVIGWVLEAATGQPLAELISEHVWQPMGAEFDANITVDKGGFVLADHGMSSTLRDLTRFGLLVLNDGKALGKEVIPALFIQDILAQQGDSNWPYPAPEGYTPSYRSFWWGEGNPGGDVSGYGIHGQFVRVVPEADLVITLYSTWPRADGDGETHGWAASAELMEALITAFK
;
A
#
# COMPACT_ATOMS: atom_id res chain seq x y z
N MET A 1 -6.18 -9.15 3.32
CA MET A 1 -5.87 -7.71 3.52
C MET A 1 -5.96 -6.93 2.20
N ASN A 2 -5.75 -7.60 1.08
CA ASN A 2 -5.63 -6.92 -0.21
C ASN A 2 -4.68 -5.72 -0.11
N SER A 3 -5.04 -4.57 -0.65
CA SER A 3 -4.14 -3.40 -0.72
C SER A 3 -3.75 -2.79 0.63
N VAL A 4 -4.33 -3.20 1.75
CA VAL A 4 -3.80 -2.86 3.08
C VAL A 4 -2.38 -3.40 3.27
N SER A 5 -1.98 -4.43 2.52
CA SER A 5 -0.60 -4.93 2.47
C SER A 5 0.42 -3.85 2.13
N LYS A 6 0.05 -2.89 1.28
CA LYS A 6 0.91 -1.77 0.88
C LYS A 6 1.37 -0.95 2.07
N SER A 7 0.45 -0.68 3.00
CA SER A 7 0.77 0.08 4.22
C SER A 7 1.76 -0.66 5.13
N VAL A 8 1.73 -2.00 5.14
CA VAL A 8 2.73 -2.82 5.88
C VAL A 8 4.11 -2.67 5.24
N VAL A 9 4.19 -2.77 3.91
CA VAL A 9 5.45 -2.60 3.16
C VAL A 9 6.05 -1.21 3.37
N ALA A 10 5.21 -0.17 3.44
CA ALA A 10 5.66 1.19 3.76
C ALA A 10 6.33 1.28 5.13
N LEU A 11 5.79 0.62 6.16
CA LEU A 11 6.42 0.63 7.49
C LEU A 11 7.79 -0.07 7.50
N VAL A 12 7.95 -1.15 6.72
CA VAL A 12 9.26 -1.78 6.52
C VAL A 12 10.22 -0.81 5.85
N ALA A 13 9.79 -0.11 4.79
CA ALA A 13 10.62 0.89 4.12
C ALA A 13 11.05 2.01 5.07
N GLY A 14 10.12 2.55 5.87
CA GLY A 14 10.42 3.57 6.89
C GLY A 14 11.42 3.08 7.95
N LYS A 15 11.29 1.82 8.38
CA LYS A 15 12.24 1.20 9.32
C LYS A 15 13.64 1.09 8.74
N LEU A 16 13.77 0.56 7.52
CA LEU A 16 15.06 0.38 6.85
C LEU A 16 15.70 1.71 6.46
N ALA A 17 14.89 2.73 6.13
CA ALA A 17 15.38 4.08 5.89
C ALA A 17 16.01 4.70 7.15
N ALA A 18 15.36 4.57 8.29
CA ALA A 18 15.90 5.06 9.56
C ALA A 18 17.16 4.31 10.02
N GLN A 19 17.33 3.07 9.59
CA GLN A 19 18.54 2.29 9.81
C GLN A 19 19.67 2.63 8.81
N GLY A 20 19.40 3.48 7.81
CA GLY A 20 20.36 3.82 6.77
C GLY A 20 20.63 2.70 5.75
N VAL A 21 19.78 1.67 5.71
CA VAL A 21 19.85 0.57 4.72
C VAL A 21 19.39 1.04 3.35
N ILE A 22 18.34 1.87 3.33
CA ILE A 22 17.88 2.58 2.14
C ILE A 22 17.83 4.08 2.39
N ASP A 23 17.90 4.86 1.31
CA ASP A 23 17.74 6.31 1.31
C ASP A 23 16.53 6.63 0.42
N LEU A 24 15.48 7.21 1.00
CA LEU A 24 14.23 7.47 0.31
C LEU A 24 14.36 8.52 -0.82
N ASP A 25 15.43 9.31 -0.82
CA ASP A 25 15.73 10.29 -1.87
C ASP A 25 16.48 9.66 -3.07
N LYS A 26 16.98 8.43 -2.94
CA LYS A 26 17.65 7.75 -4.04
C LYS A 26 16.66 7.21 -5.07
N PRO A 27 17.06 7.18 -6.35
CA PRO A 27 16.22 6.61 -7.41
C PRO A 27 16.11 5.09 -7.29
N VAL A 28 15.01 4.53 -7.79
CA VAL A 28 14.76 3.09 -7.85
C VAL A 28 15.92 2.33 -8.50
N SER A 29 16.45 2.86 -9.61
CA SER A 29 17.55 2.24 -10.34
C SER A 29 18.87 2.14 -9.57
N HIS A 30 19.01 2.89 -8.46
CA HIS A 30 20.16 2.78 -7.57
C HIS A 30 20.19 1.42 -6.85
N TYR A 31 19.02 0.91 -6.47
CA TYR A 31 18.88 -0.36 -5.73
C TYR A 31 18.59 -1.54 -6.66
N VAL A 32 17.82 -1.32 -7.74
CA VAL A 32 17.39 -2.37 -8.66
C VAL A 32 17.84 -2.02 -10.09
N PRO A 33 19.09 -2.36 -10.49
CA PRO A 33 19.59 -2.11 -11.85
C PRO A 33 18.73 -2.75 -12.95
N ALA A 34 18.03 -3.85 -12.66
CA ALA A 34 17.11 -4.48 -13.60
C ALA A 34 15.96 -3.54 -14.03
N LEU A 35 15.58 -2.57 -13.19
CA LEU A 35 14.59 -1.55 -13.50
C LEU A 35 15.14 -0.30 -14.20
N ALA A 36 16.43 -0.26 -14.56
CA ALA A 36 17.08 0.95 -15.12
C ALA A 36 16.44 1.49 -16.41
N LYS A 37 15.65 0.67 -17.12
CA LYS A 37 14.93 1.08 -18.33
C LYS A 37 13.42 1.22 -18.12
N SER A 38 12.91 0.92 -16.94
CA SER A 38 11.49 1.03 -16.61
C SER A 38 11.09 2.48 -16.34
N GLY A 39 9.79 2.74 -16.35
CA GLY A 39 9.23 4.03 -16.01
C GLY A 39 9.49 4.49 -14.57
N TYR A 40 9.83 3.58 -13.68
CA TYR A 40 10.16 3.85 -12.28
C TYR A 40 11.60 4.30 -12.05
N ALA A 41 12.49 3.98 -13.00
CA ALA A 41 13.94 4.05 -12.82
C ALA A 41 14.49 5.35 -12.20
N PRO A 42 14.13 6.56 -12.68
CA PRO A 42 14.72 7.81 -12.20
C PRO A 42 14.07 8.36 -10.94
N ASP A 43 12.90 7.83 -10.54
CA ASP A 43 12.12 8.41 -9.46
C ASP A 43 12.65 7.96 -8.10
N SER A 44 12.62 8.87 -7.11
CA SER A 44 13.04 8.57 -5.76
C SER A 44 12.10 7.55 -5.12
N LEU A 45 12.60 6.78 -4.14
CA LEU A 45 11.78 5.82 -3.42
C LEU A 45 10.58 6.50 -2.76
N GLN A 46 10.75 7.73 -2.23
CA GLN A 46 9.64 8.48 -1.64
C GLN A 46 8.58 8.83 -2.68
N THR A 47 8.97 9.24 -3.89
CA THR A 47 8.02 9.52 -4.97
C THR A 47 7.20 8.28 -5.34
N VAL A 48 7.83 7.10 -5.33
CA VAL A 48 7.15 5.82 -5.59
C VAL A 48 6.25 5.41 -4.42
N LEU A 49 6.68 5.59 -3.17
CA LEU A 49 5.87 5.37 -1.97
C LEU A 49 4.61 6.26 -1.94
N ASP A 50 4.70 7.46 -2.50
CA ASP A 50 3.59 8.41 -2.59
C ASP A 50 2.71 8.18 -3.83
N MET A 51 3.03 7.18 -4.67
CA MET A 51 2.36 6.91 -5.95
C MET A 51 2.28 8.15 -6.86
N ARG A 52 3.38 8.92 -6.90
CA ARG A 52 3.57 10.14 -7.72
C ARG A 52 4.68 9.96 -8.75
N ASP A 53 5.14 8.73 -8.94
CA ASP A 53 6.15 8.37 -9.93
C ASP A 53 5.64 8.59 -11.37
N GLY A 54 6.57 8.71 -12.31
CA GLY A 54 6.27 8.93 -13.73
C GLY A 54 6.04 7.64 -14.51
N SER A 55 5.79 6.50 -13.85
CA SER A 55 5.48 5.26 -14.57
C SER A 55 4.16 5.34 -15.32
N ASP A 56 4.09 4.64 -16.44
CA ASP A 56 2.86 4.51 -17.25
C ASP A 56 2.00 3.32 -16.79
N TYR A 57 2.15 2.91 -15.55
CA TYR A 57 1.28 1.90 -14.96
C TYR A 57 -0.15 2.42 -14.86
N THR A 58 -1.11 1.61 -15.31
CA THR A 58 -2.55 1.93 -15.28
C THR A 58 -3.30 0.91 -14.44
N GLU A 59 -4.24 1.37 -13.63
CA GLU A 59 -5.05 0.53 -12.75
C GLU A 59 -6.52 0.98 -12.80
N ASP A 60 -7.33 0.15 -13.46
CA ASP A 60 -8.78 0.26 -13.51
C ASP A 60 -9.34 -1.16 -13.49
N TYR A 61 -10.06 -1.53 -12.43
CA TYR A 61 -10.48 -2.91 -12.21
C TYR A 61 -11.47 -3.45 -13.26
N PRO A 62 -12.41 -2.67 -13.80
CA PRO A 62 -13.27 -3.12 -14.90
C PRO A 62 -12.56 -3.24 -16.26
N ASP A 63 -11.45 -2.53 -16.48
CA ASP A 63 -10.74 -2.49 -17.75
C ASP A 63 -9.67 -3.57 -17.86
N PHE A 64 -9.88 -4.54 -18.74
CA PHE A 64 -8.96 -5.65 -19.01
C PHE A 64 -7.72 -5.27 -19.84
N THR A 65 -7.60 -4.02 -20.27
CA THR A 65 -6.45 -3.54 -21.07
C THR A 65 -5.37 -2.85 -20.23
N THR A 66 -5.59 -2.71 -18.92
CA THR A 66 -4.68 -2.00 -18.00
C THR A 66 -3.45 -2.83 -17.66
N THR A 67 -2.38 -2.13 -17.22
CA THR A 67 -1.17 -2.77 -16.71
C THR A 67 -1.47 -3.64 -15.47
N PHE A 68 -2.45 -3.26 -14.65
CA PHE A 68 -2.90 -4.06 -13.52
C PHE A 68 -3.43 -5.44 -13.97
N ARG A 69 -4.19 -5.50 -15.08
CA ARG A 69 -4.65 -6.79 -15.62
C ARG A 69 -3.52 -7.63 -16.21
N LEU A 70 -2.54 -6.98 -16.82
CA LEU A 70 -1.32 -7.67 -17.23
C LEU A 70 -0.54 -8.21 -16.02
N GLN A 71 -0.55 -7.50 -14.89
CA GLN A 71 0.00 -7.99 -13.62
C GLN A 71 -0.75 -9.24 -13.14
N ASP A 72 -2.10 -9.24 -13.15
CA ASP A 72 -2.90 -10.41 -12.78
C ASP A 72 -2.55 -11.63 -13.63
N CYS A 73 -2.30 -11.42 -14.91
CA CYS A 73 -1.79 -12.47 -15.82
C CYS A 73 -0.41 -12.97 -15.40
N ALA A 74 0.53 -12.04 -15.18
CA ALA A 74 1.91 -12.36 -14.83
C ALA A 74 2.01 -13.19 -13.54
N ILE A 75 1.22 -12.85 -12.54
CA ILE A 75 1.18 -13.55 -11.24
C ILE A 75 0.31 -14.82 -11.25
N GLY A 76 -0.53 -15.00 -12.28
CA GLY A 76 -1.39 -16.17 -12.44
C GLY A 76 -2.72 -16.10 -11.69
N TRP A 77 -3.24 -14.89 -11.48
CA TRP A 77 -4.54 -14.67 -10.81
C TRP A 77 -5.73 -14.56 -11.75
N THR A 78 -5.47 -14.43 -13.05
CA THR A 78 -6.54 -14.43 -14.06
C THR A 78 -6.43 -15.63 -14.99
N ASP A 79 -7.55 -15.98 -15.65
CA ASP A 79 -7.60 -17.10 -16.58
C ASP A 79 -6.67 -16.87 -17.78
N ALA A 80 -5.98 -17.91 -18.21
CA ALA A 80 -5.00 -17.87 -19.29
C ALA A 80 -5.59 -17.34 -20.61
N ASP A 81 -6.90 -17.54 -20.83
CA ASP A 81 -7.59 -17.11 -22.05
C ASP A 81 -7.63 -15.60 -22.24
N TYR A 82 -7.45 -14.82 -21.15
CA TYR A 82 -7.39 -13.36 -21.18
C TYR A 82 -5.96 -12.82 -21.19
N CYS A 83 -4.96 -13.70 -21.10
CA CYS A 83 -3.56 -13.29 -20.96
C CYS A 83 -2.82 -13.36 -22.29
N PRO A 84 -1.83 -12.46 -22.52
CA PRO A 84 -0.97 -12.57 -23.69
C PRO A 84 -0.23 -13.92 -23.72
N GLU A 85 -0.20 -14.59 -24.89
CA GLU A 85 0.42 -15.91 -25.06
C GLU A 85 1.90 -15.94 -24.64
N ASN A 86 2.62 -14.83 -24.84
CA ASN A 86 4.04 -14.67 -24.47
C ASN A 86 4.21 -13.49 -23.51
N GLY A 87 3.26 -13.32 -22.56
CA GLY A 87 3.33 -12.29 -21.54
C GLY A 87 4.41 -12.56 -20.47
N PRO A 88 4.74 -11.56 -19.66
CA PRO A 88 5.69 -11.72 -18.56
C PRO A 88 5.21 -12.75 -17.54
N VAL A 89 6.14 -13.51 -16.95
CA VAL A 89 5.88 -14.47 -15.89
C VAL A 89 6.45 -13.95 -14.58
N GLY A 90 5.55 -13.57 -13.66
CA GLY A 90 5.92 -12.96 -12.39
C GLY A 90 6.20 -11.46 -12.47
N LEU A 91 6.31 -10.86 -11.29
CA LEU A 91 6.47 -9.41 -11.13
C LEU A 91 7.81 -8.91 -11.68
N TYR A 92 8.88 -9.68 -11.50
CA TYR A 92 10.22 -9.24 -11.89
C TYR A 92 10.47 -9.29 -13.39
N GLU A 93 9.63 -9.97 -14.16
CA GLU A 93 9.60 -9.84 -15.61
C GLU A 93 8.66 -8.72 -16.08
N LEU A 94 7.57 -8.46 -15.34
CA LEU A 94 6.60 -7.44 -15.70
C LEU A 94 7.14 -6.02 -15.45
N LEU A 95 7.62 -5.73 -14.25
CA LEU A 95 7.95 -4.37 -13.81
C LEU A 95 8.99 -3.66 -14.70
N PRO A 96 10.02 -4.34 -15.25
CA PRO A 96 10.95 -3.73 -16.22
C PRO A 96 10.29 -3.28 -17.53
N THR A 97 9.11 -3.81 -17.87
CA THR A 97 8.39 -3.48 -19.12
C THR A 97 7.50 -2.25 -19.01
N VAL A 98 7.23 -1.79 -17.78
CA VAL A 98 6.39 -0.61 -17.55
C VAL A 98 7.05 0.64 -18.11
N GLY A 99 6.34 1.34 -19.00
CA GLY A 99 6.80 2.55 -19.65
C GLY A 99 6.80 3.77 -18.73
N ARG A 100 7.18 4.93 -19.30
CA ARG A 100 7.21 6.20 -18.60
C ARG A 100 6.33 7.24 -19.31
N ASP A 101 5.60 8.01 -18.52
CA ASP A 101 4.86 9.20 -18.92
C ASP A 101 5.18 10.35 -17.96
N GLU A 102 6.02 11.28 -18.42
CA GLU A 102 6.46 12.44 -17.62
C GLU A 102 5.29 13.34 -17.17
N SER A 103 4.16 13.29 -17.85
CA SER A 103 2.98 14.07 -17.47
C SER A 103 2.33 13.59 -16.16
N LYS A 104 2.65 12.36 -15.73
CA LYS A 104 2.16 11.73 -14.50
C LYS A 104 3.04 12.06 -13.29
N LEU A 105 4.31 12.41 -13.52
CA LEU A 105 5.27 12.69 -12.45
C LEU A 105 4.77 13.80 -11.52
N GLY A 106 4.83 13.56 -10.22
CA GLY A 106 4.38 14.47 -9.17
C GLY A 106 2.86 14.51 -8.95
N LYS A 107 2.06 13.85 -9.79
CA LYS A 107 0.61 13.74 -9.63
C LYS A 107 0.26 12.39 -9.00
N PHE A 108 -0.61 12.41 -8.01
CA PHE A 108 -1.12 11.16 -7.43
C PHE A 108 -1.93 10.37 -8.46
N SER A 109 -1.61 9.11 -8.60
CA SER A 109 -2.40 8.12 -9.33
C SER A 109 -2.16 6.77 -8.68
N TYR A 110 -3.22 6.10 -8.24
CA TYR A 110 -3.09 4.82 -7.55
C TYR A 110 -2.50 3.75 -8.46
N ARG A 111 -1.42 3.09 -8.01
CA ARG A 111 -0.64 2.13 -8.80
C ARG A 111 -0.11 1.00 -7.92
N SER A 112 -0.70 -0.18 -8.03
CA SER A 112 -0.23 -1.37 -7.29
C SER A 112 1.22 -1.75 -7.63
N GLY A 113 1.63 -1.55 -8.89
CA GLY A 113 3.00 -1.79 -9.33
C GLY A 113 4.06 -1.03 -8.54
N SER A 114 3.77 0.19 -8.08
CA SER A 114 4.69 1.00 -7.26
C SER A 114 5.05 0.29 -5.95
N THR A 115 4.11 -0.44 -5.33
CA THR A 115 4.39 -1.20 -4.10
C THR A 115 5.29 -2.41 -4.38
N ASN A 116 5.05 -3.10 -5.49
CA ASN A 116 5.90 -4.23 -5.89
C ASN A 116 7.32 -3.78 -6.21
N VAL A 117 7.50 -2.58 -6.79
CA VAL A 117 8.83 -1.96 -6.98
C VAL A 117 9.51 -1.69 -5.64
N ILE A 118 8.80 -1.12 -4.65
CA ILE A 118 9.37 -0.91 -3.31
C ILE A 118 9.72 -2.26 -2.68
N GLY A 119 8.86 -3.28 -2.78
CA GLY A 119 9.17 -4.63 -2.30
C GLY A 119 10.49 -5.16 -2.88
N TRP A 120 10.68 -5.03 -4.20
CA TRP A 120 11.94 -5.43 -4.86
C TRP A 120 13.15 -4.61 -4.38
N VAL A 121 12.99 -3.30 -4.17
CA VAL A 121 14.04 -2.45 -3.60
C VAL A 121 14.47 -2.93 -2.22
N LEU A 122 13.50 -3.27 -1.34
CA LEU A 122 13.79 -3.75 0.01
C LEU A 122 14.57 -5.07 -0.01
N GLU A 123 14.16 -6.02 -0.86
CA GLU A 123 14.87 -7.28 -1.06
C GLU A 123 16.28 -7.06 -1.63
N ALA A 124 16.42 -6.20 -2.63
CA ALA A 124 17.73 -5.93 -3.25
C ALA A 124 18.70 -5.24 -2.29
N ALA A 125 18.21 -4.32 -1.45
CA ALA A 125 19.04 -3.59 -0.50
C ALA A 125 19.50 -4.44 0.69
N THR A 126 18.70 -5.42 1.09
CA THR A 126 18.97 -6.25 2.29
C THR A 126 19.51 -7.63 1.96
N GLY A 127 19.20 -8.15 0.77
CA GLY A 127 19.44 -9.56 0.42
C GLY A 127 18.51 -10.55 1.11
N GLN A 128 17.42 -10.06 1.74
CA GLN A 128 16.42 -10.88 2.46
C GLN A 128 15.09 -10.87 1.72
N PRO A 129 14.31 -11.97 1.74
CA PRO A 129 12.95 -11.99 1.22
C PRO A 129 12.03 -11.00 1.93
N LEU A 130 11.13 -10.35 1.21
CA LEU A 130 10.21 -9.35 1.78
C LEU A 130 9.33 -9.93 2.90
N ALA A 131 8.94 -11.20 2.82
CA ALA A 131 8.18 -11.86 3.87
C ALA A 131 8.95 -11.91 5.22
N GLU A 132 10.26 -12.15 5.17
CA GLU A 132 11.12 -12.14 6.36
C GLU A 132 11.28 -10.72 6.91
N LEU A 133 11.48 -9.73 6.04
CA LEU A 133 11.55 -8.32 6.42
C LEU A 133 10.26 -7.84 7.11
N ILE A 134 9.09 -8.20 6.58
CA ILE A 134 7.80 -7.90 7.21
C ILE A 134 7.72 -8.56 8.59
N SER A 135 8.09 -9.83 8.68
CA SER A 135 8.05 -10.58 9.92
C SER A 135 8.96 -9.95 10.99
N GLU A 136 10.22 -9.67 10.64
CA GLU A 136 11.25 -9.17 11.55
C GLU A 136 11.02 -7.71 11.99
N HIS A 137 10.61 -6.86 11.06
CA HIS A 137 10.57 -5.41 11.31
C HIS A 137 9.20 -4.89 11.73
N VAL A 138 8.11 -5.60 11.43
CA VAL A 138 6.75 -5.16 11.74
C VAL A 138 5.97 -6.21 12.51
N TRP A 139 5.78 -7.41 11.95
CA TRP A 139 4.77 -8.36 12.41
C TRP A 139 5.05 -8.90 13.80
N GLN A 140 6.24 -9.45 14.04
CA GLN A 140 6.64 -9.95 15.34
C GLN A 140 6.82 -8.82 16.38
N PRO A 141 7.53 -7.70 16.05
CA PRO A 141 7.71 -6.61 17.01
C PRO A 141 6.43 -5.89 17.45
N MET A 142 5.40 -5.84 16.59
CA MET A 142 4.11 -5.25 16.98
C MET A 142 3.30 -6.13 17.94
N GLY A 143 3.75 -7.37 18.17
CA GLY A 143 3.08 -8.33 19.07
C GLY A 143 1.91 -9.04 18.39
N ALA A 144 2.03 -9.40 17.13
CA ALA A 144 1.04 -10.22 16.44
C ALA A 144 0.80 -11.52 17.20
N GLU A 145 -0.48 -11.91 17.30
CA GLU A 145 -0.92 -13.11 18.01
C GLU A 145 -0.76 -14.36 17.12
N PHE A 146 -0.88 -14.15 15.80
CA PHE A 146 -0.80 -15.22 14.81
C PHE A 146 0.11 -14.81 13.64
N ASP A 147 0.64 -15.82 12.97
CA ASP A 147 1.35 -15.62 11.72
C ASP A 147 0.41 -15.02 10.65
N ALA A 148 0.95 -14.16 9.81
CA ALA A 148 0.32 -13.75 8.57
C ALA A 148 0.81 -14.64 7.42
N ASN A 149 -0.06 -14.84 6.42
CA ASN A 149 0.35 -15.47 5.18
C ASN A 149 0.56 -14.39 4.12
N ILE A 150 1.46 -14.62 3.19
CA ILE A 150 1.66 -13.76 2.04
C ILE A 150 1.77 -14.62 0.76
N THR A 151 1.04 -14.21 -0.27
CA THR A 151 1.06 -14.90 -1.55
C THR A 151 2.32 -14.53 -2.31
N VAL A 152 2.85 -15.48 -3.06
CA VAL A 152 3.96 -15.30 -3.99
C VAL A 152 3.50 -15.51 -5.43
N ASP A 153 4.20 -14.91 -6.37
CA ASP A 153 4.00 -15.15 -7.80
C ASP A 153 4.64 -16.46 -8.26
N LYS A 154 4.55 -16.75 -9.56
CA LYS A 154 5.16 -17.97 -10.15
C LYS A 154 6.69 -18.00 -10.05
N GLY A 155 7.34 -16.85 -9.87
CA GLY A 155 8.78 -16.73 -9.65
C GLY A 155 9.20 -16.92 -8.19
N GLY A 156 8.22 -17.01 -7.27
CA GLY A 156 8.45 -17.11 -5.84
C GLY A 156 8.59 -15.75 -5.13
N PHE A 157 8.32 -14.65 -5.81
CA PHE A 157 8.39 -13.30 -5.24
C PHE A 157 7.08 -12.89 -4.59
N VAL A 158 7.18 -12.18 -3.49
CA VAL A 158 6.04 -11.76 -2.68
C VAL A 158 5.19 -10.72 -3.43
N LEU A 159 3.86 -10.91 -3.42
CA LEU A 159 2.92 -9.92 -3.90
C LEU A 159 2.79 -8.81 -2.84
N ALA A 160 3.67 -7.81 -2.92
CA ALA A 160 3.78 -6.74 -1.93
C ALA A 160 2.52 -5.87 -1.87
N ASP A 161 1.84 -5.72 -2.99
CA ASP A 161 0.71 -4.80 -3.17
C ASP A 161 -0.62 -5.34 -2.61
N HIS A 162 -0.81 -6.67 -2.50
CA HIS A 162 -2.09 -7.26 -2.08
C HIS A 162 -2.01 -8.67 -1.48
N GLY A 163 -0.81 -9.25 -1.38
CA GLY A 163 -0.61 -10.67 -1.07
C GLY A 163 -0.86 -11.10 0.37
N MET A 164 -0.98 -10.16 1.33
CA MET A 164 -1.08 -10.53 2.74
C MET A 164 -2.49 -10.92 3.17
N SER A 165 -2.55 -11.89 4.09
CA SER A 165 -3.74 -12.20 4.88
C SER A 165 -3.38 -12.38 6.36
N SER A 166 -4.22 -11.87 7.25
CA SER A 166 -4.02 -11.91 8.69
C SER A 166 -5.33 -12.08 9.44
N THR A 167 -5.27 -12.27 10.74
CA THR A 167 -6.45 -12.15 11.60
C THR A 167 -6.89 -10.68 11.70
N LEU A 168 -8.19 -10.44 11.97
CA LEU A 168 -8.69 -9.09 12.20
C LEU A 168 -8.04 -8.44 13.43
N ARG A 169 -7.75 -9.23 14.45
CA ARG A 169 -7.09 -8.78 15.69
C ARG A 169 -5.66 -8.30 15.43
N ASP A 170 -4.93 -8.98 14.55
CA ASP A 170 -3.57 -8.56 14.19
C ASP A 170 -3.56 -7.38 13.24
N LEU A 171 -4.57 -7.24 12.35
CA LEU A 171 -4.78 -6.01 11.61
C LEU A 171 -5.06 -4.83 12.54
N THR A 172 -5.82 -5.05 13.63
CA THR A 172 -6.04 -4.01 14.64
C THR A 172 -4.74 -3.63 15.36
N ARG A 173 -3.88 -4.62 15.71
CA ARG A 173 -2.54 -4.32 16.28
C ARG A 173 -1.67 -3.51 15.34
N PHE A 174 -1.75 -3.79 14.04
CA PHE A 174 -1.07 -2.99 13.02
C PHE A 174 -1.55 -1.53 13.02
N GLY A 175 -2.86 -1.30 13.08
CA GLY A 175 -3.42 0.05 13.23
C GLY A 175 -3.00 0.72 14.54
N LEU A 176 -2.99 -0.02 15.66
CA LEU A 176 -2.54 0.49 16.97
C LEU A 176 -1.05 0.85 16.96
N LEU A 177 -0.21 0.15 16.19
CA LEU A 177 1.20 0.52 16.01
C LEU A 177 1.32 1.93 15.42
N VAL A 178 0.48 2.27 14.44
CA VAL A 178 0.47 3.60 13.83
C VAL A 178 -0.11 4.63 14.78
N LEU A 179 -1.23 4.33 15.45
CA LEU A 179 -1.85 5.23 16.45
C LEU A 179 -0.89 5.60 17.58
N ASN A 180 -0.02 4.67 17.97
CA ASN A 180 0.95 4.84 19.06
C ASN A 180 2.34 5.32 18.59
N ASP A 181 2.42 6.14 17.53
CA ASP A 181 3.68 6.68 17.01
C ASP A 181 4.75 5.60 16.75
N GLY A 182 4.36 4.46 16.21
CA GLY A 182 5.28 3.37 15.89
C GLY A 182 5.72 2.54 17.10
N LYS A 183 5.08 2.66 18.25
CA LYS A 183 5.40 1.92 19.46
C LYS A 183 4.46 0.75 19.71
N ALA A 184 5.02 -0.39 20.08
CA ALA A 184 4.27 -1.55 20.55
C ALA A 184 5.04 -2.25 21.67
N LEU A 185 4.35 -2.86 22.64
CA LEU A 185 4.92 -3.59 23.76
C LEU A 185 6.03 -2.81 24.52
N GLY A 186 5.87 -1.48 24.62
CA GLY A 186 6.83 -0.59 25.29
C GLY A 186 8.12 -0.30 24.51
N LYS A 187 8.21 -0.67 23.24
CA LYS A 187 9.38 -0.46 22.38
C LYS A 187 9.00 0.32 21.12
N GLU A 188 9.94 1.08 20.58
CA GLU A 188 9.83 1.66 19.25
C GLU A 188 10.08 0.55 18.22
N VAL A 189 9.05 0.24 17.46
CA VAL A 189 9.09 -0.73 16.35
C VAL A 189 9.39 0.02 15.05
N ILE A 190 8.60 1.06 14.77
CA ILE A 190 8.77 1.95 13.62
C ILE A 190 9.17 3.34 14.14
N PRO A 191 10.13 4.02 13.49
CA PRO A 191 10.54 5.35 13.92
C PRO A 191 9.37 6.33 13.97
N ALA A 192 9.21 7.02 15.10
CA ALA A 192 8.10 7.95 15.31
C ALA A 192 8.02 9.03 14.23
N LEU A 193 9.15 9.53 13.72
CA LEU A 193 9.16 10.54 12.65
C LEU A 193 8.53 10.04 11.35
N PHE A 194 8.68 8.76 11.01
CA PHE A 194 8.06 8.19 9.81
C PHE A 194 6.53 8.08 9.99
N ILE A 195 6.08 7.68 11.16
CA ILE A 195 4.64 7.64 11.48
C ILE A 195 4.05 9.05 11.48
N GLN A 196 4.73 10.01 12.10
CA GLN A 196 4.28 11.41 12.13
C GLN A 196 4.20 12.02 10.72
N ASP A 197 5.11 11.67 9.81
CA ASP A 197 5.04 12.09 8.40
C ASP A 197 3.79 11.51 7.70
N ILE A 198 3.41 10.26 8.01
CA ILE A 198 2.16 9.67 7.53
C ILE A 198 0.94 10.39 8.10
N LEU A 199 0.93 10.68 9.40
CA LEU A 199 -0.21 11.32 10.08
C LEU A 199 -0.35 12.82 9.75
N ALA A 200 0.75 13.51 9.46
CA ALA A 200 0.79 14.94 9.16
C ALA A 200 0.48 15.29 7.69
N GLN A 201 -0.17 14.40 6.96
CA GLN A 201 -0.48 14.59 5.54
C GLN A 201 -1.23 15.91 5.31
N GLN A 202 -0.73 16.68 4.33
CA GLN A 202 -1.43 17.85 3.84
C GLN A 202 -2.32 17.43 2.66
N GLY A 203 -3.50 18.02 2.56
CA GLY A 203 -4.42 17.73 1.47
C GLY A 203 -3.81 17.98 0.08
N ASP A 204 -4.21 17.20 -0.89
CA ASP A 204 -3.79 17.35 -2.27
C ASP A 204 -4.83 18.15 -3.07
N SER A 205 -4.47 19.37 -3.49
CA SER A 205 -5.35 20.21 -4.29
C SER A 205 -5.64 19.64 -5.70
N ASN A 206 -4.87 18.66 -6.14
CA ASN A 206 -5.05 17.94 -7.41
C ASN A 206 -5.58 16.52 -7.19
N TRP A 207 -6.28 16.29 -6.08
CA TRP A 207 -6.85 15.00 -5.75
C TRP A 207 -7.78 14.49 -6.87
N PRO A 208 -7.54 13.29 -7.44
CA PRO A 208 -8.25 12.88 -8.65
C PRO A 208 -9.62 12.24 -8.42
N TYR A 209 -9.99 11.96 -7.16
CA TYR A 209 -11.21 11.25 -6.82
C TYR A 209 -12.24 12.16 -6.14
N PRO A 210 -13.53 11.79 -6.12
CA PRO A 210 -14.53 12.47 -5.31
C PRO A 210 -14.12 12.50 -3.83
N ALA A 211 -14.35 13.63 -3.17
CA ALA A 211 -14.12 13.79 -1.75
C ALA A 211 -15.38 14.39 -1.08
N PRO A 212 -15.67 14.07 0.19
CA PRO A 212 -16.73 14.71 0.94
C PRO A 212 -16.49 16.24 1.05
N GLU A 213 -17.55 17.00 1.19
CA GLU A 213 -17.46 18.45 1.38
C GLU A 213 -16.63 18.79 2.64
N GLY A 214 -15.66 19.68 2.50
CA GLY A 214 -14.75 20.08 3.57
C GLY A 214 -13.58 19.13 3.83
N TYR A 215 -13.46 18.04 3.07
CA TYR A 215 -12.33 17.12 3.14
C TYR A 215 -11.30 17.42 2.04
N THR A 216 -10.04 17.29 2.37
CA THR A 216 -8.92 17.45 1.43
C THR A 216 -8.02 16.21 1.46
N PRO A 217 -8.45 15.10 0.84
CA PRO A 217 -7.68 13.85 0.90
C PRO A 217 -6.27 13.97 0.34
N SER A 218 -5.43 13.03 0.71
CA SER A 218 -4.04 12.93 0.27
C SER A 218 -3.56 11.48 0.28
N TYR A 219 -2.33 11.24 -0.18
CA TYR A 219 -1.70 9.93 -0.14
C TYR A 219 -0.21 10.08 0.16
N ARG A 220 0.26 9.38 1.17
CA ARG A 220 1.65 9.45 1.62
C ARG A 220 2.12 8.09 2.11
N SER A 221 3.25 7.61 1.58
CA SER A 221 3.89 6.38 2.03
C SER A 221 2.90 5.19 2.12
N PHE A 222 2.13 4.96 1.05
CA PHE A 222 1.10 3.93 0.95
C PHE A 222 -0.02 4.01 2.00
N TRP A 223 -0.28 5.20 2.52
CA TRP A 223 -1.42 5.49 3.39
C TRP A 223 -2.31 6.58 2.79
N TRP A 224 -3.61 6.33 2.82
CA TRP A 224 -4.62 7.33 2.47
C TRP A 224 -4.77 8.31 3.63
N GLY A 225 -4.64 9.59 3.38
CA GLY A 225 -5.05 10.65 4.30
C GLY A 225 -6.49 11.01 4.01
N GLU A 226 -7.37 10.91 4.99
CA GLU A 226 -8.79 11.19 4.82
C GLU A 226 -9.08 12.66 4.52
N GLY A 227 -8.17 13.55 4.93
CA GLY A 227 -8.29 15.00 4.72
C GLY A 227 -9.34 15.65 5.63
N ASN A 228 -9.84 14.93 6.62
CA ASN A 228 -10.70 15.47 7.67
C ASN A 228 -9.88 16.26 8.71
N PRO A 229 -10.53 17.13 9.51
CA PRO A 229 -9.82 17.93 10.52
C PRO A 229 -9.09 17.11 11.59
N GLY A 230 -9.52 15.85 11.84
CA GLY A 230 -8.91 14.95 12.81
C GLY A 230 -7.60 14.32 12.36
N GLY A 231 -7.23 14.45 11.07
CA GLY A 231 -6.00 13.89 10.53
C GLY A 231 -6.00 12.36 10.44
N ASP A 232 -7.16 11.77 10.17
CA ASP A 232 -7.31 10.33 10.05
C ASP A 232 -6.52 9.81 8.85
N VAL A 233 -5.95 8.62 9.01
CA VAL A 233 -5.30 7.89 7.91
C VAL A 233 -5.82 6.47 7.80
N SER A 234 -5.82 5.94 6.58
CA SER A 234 -6.38 4.61 6.31
C SER A 234 -5.52 3.77 5.37
N GLY A 235 -5.58 2.47 5.56
CA GLY A 235 -5.24 1.46 4.57
C GLY A 235 -6.52 0.87 4.00
N TYR A 236 -6.66 0.90 2.67
CA TYR A 236 -7.83 0.37 1.97
C TYR A 236 -7.46 -0.82 1.11
N GLY A 237 -8.32 -1.83 1.10
CA GLY A 237 -8.21 -2.99 0.24
C GLY A 237 -9.54 -3.28 -0.46
N ILE A 238 -9.46 -3.67 -1.71
CA ILE A 238 -10.63 -4.10 -2.50
C ILE A 238 -11.40 -5.21 -1.76
N HIS A 239 -12.67 -5.37 -2.11
CA HIS A 239 -13.61 -6.28 -1.44
C HIS A 239 -13.87 -5.93 0.03
N GLY A 240 -13.61 -4.69 0.47
CA GLY A 240 -13.97 -4.17 1.77
C GLY A 240 -13.01 -4.53 2.92
N GLN A 241 -11.73 -4.34 2.71
CA GLN A 241 -10.69 -4.49 3.74
C GLN A 241 -10.27 -3.10 4.21
N PHE A 242 -10.33 -2.84 5.52
CA PHE A 242 -10.03 -1.52 6.07
C PHE A 242 -9.20 -1.60 7.35
N VAL A 243 -8.28 -0.67 7.49
CA VAL A 243 -7.74 -0.19 8.75
C VAL A 243 -7.79 1.33 8.72
N ARG A 244 -8.51 1.95 9.66
CA ARG A 244 -8.55 3.41 9.84
C ARG A 244 -8.02 3.75 11.22
N VAL A 245 -7.09 4.68 11.25
CA VAL A 245 -6.48 5.24 12.45
C VAL A 245 -7.04 6.63 12.65
N VAL A 246 -7.63 6.88 13.81
CA VAL A 246 -8.33 8.12 14.19
C VAL A 246 -7.65 8.72 15.41
N PRO A 247 -6.58 9.53 15.25
CA PRO A 247 -5.79 10.02 16.38
C PRO A 247 -6.58 10.85 17.37
N GLU A 248 -7.50 11.70 16.89
CA GLU A 248 -8.31 12.58 17.73
C GLU A 248 -9.24 11.81 18.70
N ALA A 249 -9.65 10.59 18.32
CA ALA A 249 -10.53 9.73 19.14
C ALA A 249 -9.76 8.61 19.86
N ASP A 250 -8.44 8.54 19.75
CA ASP A 250 -7.61 7.44 20.24
C ASP A 250 -8.16 6.07 19.79
N LEU A 251 -8.56 5.96 18.52
CA LEU A 251 -9.35 4.86 17.98
C LEU A 251 -8.71 4.24 16.74
N VAL A 252 -8.77 2.92 16.64
CA VAL A 252 -8.51 2.17 15.41
C VAL A 252 -9.75 1.39 15.03
N ILE A 253 -10.17 1.51 13.78
CA ILE A 253 -11.29 0.75 13.22
C ILE A 253 -10.72 -0.20 12.16
N THR A 254 -11.06 -1.49 12.30
CA THR A 254 -10.68 -2.50 11.30
C THR A 254 -11.90 -3.26 10.82
N LEU A 255 -11.94 -3.53 9.52
CA LEU A 255 -13.03 -4.26 8.89
C LEU A 255 -12.46 -5.26 7.88
N TYR A 256 -12.96 -6.48 7.92
CA TYR A 256 -12.86 -7.45 6.84
C TYR A 256 -14.23 -7.71 6.26
N SER A 257 -14.33 -7.67 4.95
CA SER A 257 -15.57 -7.90 4.22
C SER A 257 -15.30 -8.76 2.99
N THR A 258 -16.36 -9.17 2.32
CA THR A 258 -16.32 -9.97 1.09
C THR A 258 -17.30 -9.39 0.07
N TRP A 259 -17.08 -8.13 -0.32
CA TRP A 259 -17.91 -7.52 -1.35
C TRP A 259 -17.81 -8.31 -2.65
N PRO A 260 -18.91 -8.48 -3.37
CA PRO A 260 -18.92 -9.27 -4.61
C PRO A 260 -18.07 -8.65 -5.72
N ARG A 261 -17.85 -7.34 -5.70
CA ARG A 261 -16.99 -6.60 -6.64
C ARG A 261 -15.88 -5.90 -5.89
N ALA A 262 -14.79 -5.62 -6.60
CA ALA A 262 -13.59 -4.98 -6.03
C ALA A 262 -13.92 -3.66 -5.30
N ASP A 263 -14.75 -2.84 -5.90
CA ASP A 263 -15.21 -1.52 -5.44
C ASP A 263 -16.60 -1.50 -4.79
N GLY A 264 -17.21 -2.69 -4.58
CA GLY A 264 -18.57 -2.85 -4.09
C GLY A 264 -19.62 -2.72 -5.18
N ASP A 265 -20.90 -2.77 -4.78
CA ASP A 265 -22.08 -2.67 -5.68
C ASP A 265 -22.67 -1.25 -5.76
N GLY A 266 -22.11 -0.33 -4.99
CA GLY A 266 -22.52 1.09 -4.97
C GLY A 266 -23.74 1.40 -4.11
N GLU A 267 -24.53 0.41 -3.70
CA GLU A 267 -25.78 0.62 -2.95
C GLU A 267 -25.72 0.06 -1.53
N THR A 268 -25.60 -1.26 -1.39
CA THR A 268 -25.71 -1.94 -0.09
C THR A 268 -24.37 -2.45 0.44
N HIS A 269 -23.42 -2.67 -0.46
CA HIS A 269 -22.07 -3.16 -0.15
C HIS A 269 -21.06 -2.27 -0.86
N GLY A 270 -20.21 -1.61 -0.15
CA GLY A 270 -19.18 -0.79 -0.77
C GLY A 270 -18.70 0.34 0.11
N TRP A 271 -18.03 1.27 -0.53
CA TRP A 271 -17.36 2.39 0.13
C TRP A 271 -18.32 3.24 0.96
N ALA A 272 -19.50 3.59 0.43
CA ALA A 272 -20.45 4.47 1.11
C ALA A 272 -20.95 3.86 2.43
N ALA A 273 -21.39 2.59 2.40
CA ALA A 273 -21.88 1.91 3.60
C ALA A 273 -20.76 1.72 4.65
N SER A 274 -19.53 1.42 4.21
CA SER A 274 -18.38 1.28 5.12
C SER A 274 -17.98 2.62 5.72
N ALA A 275 -17.98 3.71 4.93
CA ALA A 275 -17.71 5.05 5.43
C ALA A 275 -18.75 5.48 6.47
N GLU A 276 -20.03 5.27 6.19
CA GLU A 276 -21.13 5.57 7.14
C GLU A 276 -20.96 4.82 8.46
N LEU A 277 -20.64 3.52 8.40
CA LEU A 277 -20.35 2.72 9.60
C LEU A 277 -19.16 3.29 10.39
N MET A 278 -18.06 3.61 9.71
CA MET A 278 -16.87 4.15 10.37
C MET A 278 -17.15 5.51 11.01
N GLU A 279 -17.86 6.41 10.33
CA GLU A 279 -18.22 7.72 10.89
C GLU A 279 -19.18 7.58 12.10
N ALA A 280 -20.13 6.63 12.07
CA ALA A 280 -20.98 6.34 13.21
C ALA A 280 -20.17 5.84 14.42
N LEU A 281 -19.17 4.96 14.19
CA LEU A 281 -18.27 4.50 15.25
C LEU A 281 -17.43 5.65 15.80
N ILE A 282 -16.81 6.47 14.95
CA ILE A 282 -16.02 7.63 15.38
C ILE A 282 -16.86 8.57 16.23
N THR A 283 -18.10 8.83 15.81
CA THR A 283 -19.03 9.69 16.57
C THR A 283 -19.38 9.09 17.94
N ALA A 284 -19.52 7.77 18.03
CA ALA A 284 -19.86 7.09 19.29
C ALA A 284 -18.70 7.06 20.31
N PHE A 285 -17.47 7.20 19.84
CA PHE A 285 -16.25 7.14 20.68
C PHE A 285 -15.62 8.53 20.95
N LYS A 286 -16.09 9.61 20.31
CA LYS A 286 -15.77 11.00 20.67
C LYS A 286 -16.64 11.51 21.81
#